data_b32ddd8f81bc45af529c2d45c380229c
#
_entry.id   b32ddd8f81bc45af529c2d45c380229c
#
_cell.length_a   1.000
_cell.length_b   1.000
_cell.length_c   1.000
_cell.angle_alpha   90.00
_cell.angle_beta   90.00
_cell.angle_gamma   90.00
#
_symmetry.space_group_name_H-M   'P 1'
#
loop_
_entity.id
_entity.type
_entity.pdbx_description
1 polymer ?
#
loop_
_entity_poly.entity_id
_entity_poly.type
_entity_poly.pdbx_seq_one_letter_code
_entity_poly.pdbx_strand_id
1 'polypeptide(L)'
;MDYTLLLIQVLNGLQLGVLLFLVASGLTLVFGILDFVNLAHGSIYMLGAFVCASLTYALDSYLLAVILALPIIGIIGYVFEVFLARPLYSRDHLDHVLGTFGAILVIDTIAHLIWGPAGIAIPLPNYLDGQIKISENIELPTFRVLIIIVGLLAAFGLLWLVNFTRLGMLIRAGASNRTMVSALGIDIRTLFAIVFAIGATLAGMAGMLIAPITEASLGMGNNVIITAFVVIIVGGICLLYTSPSPRDP
;
A
#
# COMPACT_ATOMS: atom_id res chain seq x y z
N MET A 1 -4.03 27.00 -25.72
CA MET A 1 -3.94 25.92 -24.71
C MET A 1 -3.46 26.57 -23.42
N ASP A 2 -4.27 26.49 -22.39
CA ASP A 2 -3.90 27.08 -21.10
C ASP A 2 -2.82 26.21 -20.44
N TYR A 3 -1.56 26.65 -20.54
CA TYR A 3 -0.41 25.98 -19.92
C TYR A 3 -0.62 25.72 -18.43
N THR A 4 -1.39 26.60 -17.77
CA THR A 4 -1.79 26.46 -16.37
C THR A 4 -2.63 25.22 -16.13
N LEU A 5 -3.64 24.97 -16.98
CA LEU A 5 -4.49 23.78 -16.88
C LEU A 5 -3.69 22.49 -17.10
N LEU A 6 -2.79 22.50 -18.08
CA LEU A 6 -1.94 21.36 -18.37
C LEU A 6 -1.01 21.05 -17.18
N LEU A 7 -0.39 22.05 -16.58
CA LEU A 7 0.48 21.86 -15.41
C LEU A 7 -0.30 21.27 -14.22
N ILE A 8 -1.51 21.78 -13.94
CA ILE A 8 -2.37 21.27 -12.87
C ILE A 8 -2.72 19.81 -13.12
N GLN A 9 -3.05 19.42 -14.37
CA GLN A 9 -3.37 18.04 -14.69
C GLN A 9 -2.16 17.10 -14.58
N VAL A 10 -0.97 17.55 -14.98
CA VAL A 10 0.27 16.78 -14.80
C VAL A 10 0.54 16.52 -13.31
N LEU A 11 0.36 17.52 -12.45
CA LEU A 11 0.55 17.36 -11.00
C LEU A 11 -0.50 16.45 -10.37
N ASN A 12 -1.76 16.55 -10.81
CA ASN A 12 -2.81 15.61 -10.37
C ASN A 12 -2.48 14.18 -10.80
N GLY A 13 -2.01 14.00 -12.03
CA GLY A 13 -1.59 12.70 -12.53
C GLY A 13 -0.38 12.15 -11.77
N LEU A 14 0.60 13.00 -11.45
CA LEU A 14 1.78 12.61 -10.67
C LEU A 14 1.39 12.19 -9.23
N GLN A 15 0.50 12.96 -8.57
CA GLN A 15 -0.04 12.62 -7.26
C GLN A 15 -0.73 11.25 -7.27
N LEU A 16 -1.62 11.02 -8.23
CA LEU A 16 -2.31 9.74 -8.37
C LEU A 16 -1.31 8.62 -8.67
N GLY A 17 -0.36 8.84 -9.55
CA GLY A 17 0.68 7.88 -9.90
C GLY A 17 1.53 7.46 -8.70
N VAL A 18 1.91 8.41 -7.85
CA VAL A 18 2.66 8.13 -6.61
C VAL A 18 1.84 7.32 -5.61
N LEU A 19 0.56 7.63 -5.43
CA LEU A 19 -0.34 6.86 -4.55
C LEU A 19 -0.53 5.43 -5.06
N LEU A 20 -0.76 5.25 -6.35
CA LEU A 20 -0.87 3.93 -6.97
C LEU A 20 0.44 3.16 -6.89
N PHE A 21 1.58 3.84 -7.02
CA PHE A 21 2.89 3.23 -6.83
C PHE A 21 3.05 2.66 -5.41
N LEU A 22 2.63 3.39 -4.37
CA LEU A 22 2.69 2.90 -2.99
C LEU A 22 1.88 1.62 -2.79
N VAL A 23 0.64 1.60 -3.27
CA VAL A 23 -0.22 0.42 -3.18
C VAL A 23 0.36 -0.73 -4.00
N ALA A 24 0.74 -0.47 -5.24
CA ALA A 24 1.29 -1.48 -6.15
C ALA A 24 2.62 -2.04 -5.65
N SER A 25 3.52 -1.21 -5.12
CA SER A 25 4.81 -1.66 -4.57
C SER A 25 4.64 -2.54 -3.34
N GLY A 26 3.69 -2.21 -2.44
CA GLY A 26 3.32 -3.06 -1.31
C GLY A 26 2.78 -4.42 -1.76
N LEU A 27 1.89 -4.43 -2.74
CA LEU A 27 1.33 -5.66 -3.30
C LEU A 27 2.39 -6.48 -4.05
N THR A 28 3.31 -5.82 -4.80
CA THR A 28 4.43 -6.48 -5.50
C THR A 28 5.39 -7.14 -4.52
N LEU A 29 5.67 -6.52 -3.38
CA LEU A 29 6.49 -7.12 -2.32
C LEU A 29 5.86 -8.43 -1.82
N VAL A 30 4.57 -8.41 -1.52
CA VAL A 30 3.83 -9.58 -1.03
C VAL A 30 3.79 -10.65 -2.12
N PHE A 31 3.35 -10.31 -3.33
CA PHE A 31 3.25 -11.26 -4.43
C PHE A 31 4.63 -11.81 -4.87
N GLY A 32 5.62 -10.95 -5.06
CA GLY A 32 6.92 -11.33 -5.60
C GLY A 32 7.76 -12.24 -4.69
N ILE A 33 7.51 -12.23 -3.36
CA ILE A 33 8.27 -13.03 -2.40
C ILE A 33 7.46 -14.20 -1.88
N LEU A 34 6.19 -13.93 -1.56
CA LEU A 34 5.31 -14.92 -0.95
C LEU A 34 4.55 -15.75 -1.98
N ASP A 35 4.55 -15.31 -3.25
CA ASP A 35 3.70 -15.89 -4.31
C ASP A 35 2.22 -15.95 -3.88
N PHE A 36 1.80 -14.92 -3.14
CA PHE A 36 0.50 -14.86 -2.50
C PHE A 36 -0.35 -13.76 -3.11
N VAL A 37 -1.45 -14.16 -3.74
CA VAL A 37 -2.43 -13.22 -4.31
C VAL A 37 -3.30 -12.65 -3.20
N ASN A 38 -3.07 -11.40 -2.83
CA ASN A 38 -3.78 -10.73 -1.75
C ASN A 38 -4.77 -9.68 -2.27
N LEU A 39 -6.03 -10.08 -2.45
CA LEU A 39 -7.10 -9.13 -2.81
C LEU A 39 -7.47 -8.19 -1.64
N ALA A 40 -7.30 -8.64 -0.39
CA ALA A 40 -7.58 -7.82 0.78
C ALA A 40 -6.59 -6.67 1.01
N HIS A 41 -5.57 -6.52 0.14
CA HIS A 41 -4.64 -5.41 0.20
C HIS A 41 -5.34 -4.04 0.07
N GLY A 42 -6.42 -3.97 -0.74
CA GLY A 42 -7.29 -2.80 -0.82
C GLY A 42 -8.04 -2.51 0.49
N SER A 43 -8.49 -3.53 1.22
CA SER A 43 -9.11 -3.32 2.53
C SER A 43 -8.09 -2.81 3.57
N ILE A 44 -6.81 -3.19 3.48
CA ILE A 44 -5.75 -2.62 4.34
C ILE A 44 -5.53 -1.13 4.01
N TYR A 45 -5.56 -0.76 2.74
CA TYR A 45 -5.55 0.65 2.33
C TYR A 45 -6.72 1.43 2.94
N MET A 46 -7.94 0.90 2.90
CA MET A 46 -9.13 1.47 3.53
C MET A 46 -8.97 1.58 5.06
N LEU A 47 -8.47 0.54 5.72
CA LEU A 47 -8.20 0.57 7.17
C LEU A 47 -7.19 1.67 7.52
N GLY A 48 -6.16 1.88 6.68
CA GLY A 48 -5.23 2.99 6.85
C GLY A 48 -5.93 4.34 6.91
N ALA A 49 -6.86 4.60 5.98
CA ALA A 49 -7.66 5.81 5.96
C ALA A 49 -8.51 5.97 7.23
N PHE A 50 -9.25 4.95 7.64
CA PHE A 50 -10.11 4.99 8.82
C PHE A 50 -9.33 5.14 10.14
N VAL A 51 -8.23 4.41 10.31
CA VAL A 51 -7.38 4.51 11.49
C VAL A 51 -6.78 5.90 11.58
N CYS A 52 -6.29 6.45 10.47
CA CYS A 52 -5.78 7.82 10.42
C CYS A 52 -6.87 8.85 10.75
N ALA A 53 -8.08 8.69 10.20
CA ALA A 53 -9.21 9.54 10.52
C ALA A 53 -9.52 9.55 12.02
N SER A 54 -9.65 8.35 12.62
CA SER A 54 -9.93 8.20 14.04
C SER A 54 -8.86 8.84 14.92
N LEU A 55 -7.58 8.64 14.59
CA LEU A 55 -6.46 9.23 15.32
C LEU A 55 -6.40 10.76 15.12
N THR A 56 -6.75 11.27 13.95
CA THR A 56 -6.79 12.72 13.71
C THR A 56 -7.81 13.40 14.60
N TYR A 57 -9.00 12.81 14.76
CA TYR A 57 -10.01 13.32 15.69
C TYR A 57 -9.63 13.17 17.16
N ALA A 58 -8.91 12.09 17.52
CA ALA A 58 -8.51 11.85 18.90
C ALA A 58 -7.33 12.73 19.35
N LEU A 59 -6.41 13.06 18.43
CA LEU A 59 -5.16 13.77 18.72
C LEU A 59 -5.19 15.24 18.28
N ASP A 60 -6.24 15.64 17.58
CA ASP A 60 -6.39 16.95 16.95
C ASP A 60 -5.19 17.34 16.06
N SER A 61 -4.53 16.33 15.48
CA SER A 61 -3.32 16.49 14.65
C SER A 61 -3.21 15.39 13.59
N TYR A 62 -3.31 15.79 12.32
CA TYR A 62 -3.16 14.87 11.20
C TYR A 62 -1.76 14.23 11.12
N LEU A 63 -0.69 15.01 11.33
CA LEU A 63 0.68 14.49 11.23
C LEU A 63 0.98 13.44 12.31
N LEU A 64 0.56 13.70 13.57
CA LEU A 64 0.70 12.71 14.63
C LEU A 64 -0.15 11.47 14.35
N ALA A 65 -1.34 11.65 13.80
CA ALA A 65 -2.21 10.54 13.40
C ALA A 65 -1.54 9.64 12.36
N VAL A 66 -0.93 10.20 11.32
CA VAL A 66 -0.20 9.42 10.30
C VAL A 66 0.97 8.66 10.93
N ILE A 67 1.80 9.32 11.76
CA ILE A 67 2.97 8.68 12.40
C ILE A 67 2.54 7.50 13.28
N LEU A 68 1.44 7.62 14.03
CA LEU A 68 0.95 6.56 14.91
C LEU A 68 0.15 5.50 14.14
N ALA A 69 -0.52 5.86 13.07
CA ALA A 69 -1.28 4.92 12.25
C ALA A 69 -0.36 3.95 11.48
N LEU A 70 0.83 4.39 11.05
CA LEU A 70 1.78 3.54 10.33
C LEU A 70 2.14 2.25 11.09
N PRO A 71 2.61 2.28 12.34
CA PRO A 71 2.88 1.05 13.09
C PRO A 71 1.61 0.23 13.38
N ILE A 72 0.47 0.87 13.59
CA ILE A 72 -0.81 0.16 13.80
C ILE A 72 -1.16 -0.65 12.55
N ILE A 73 -1.08 -0.07 11.37
CA ILE A 73 -1.32 -0.80 10.12
C ILE A 73 -0.28 -1.89 9.87
N GLY A 74 0.98 -1.65 10.23
CA GLY A 74 2.02 -2.67 10.19
C GLY A 74 1.69 -3.87 11.09
N ILE A 75 1.19 -3.63 12.30
CA ILE A 75 0.72 -4.68 13.21
C ILE A 75 -0.51 -5.39 12.64
N ILE A 76 -1.48 -4.66 12.11
CA ILE A 76 -2.66 -5.26 11.45
C ILE A 76 -2.21 -6.16 10.30
N GLY A 77 -1.27 -5.72 9.47
CA GLY A 77 -0.69 -6.53 8.39
C GLY A 77 0.02 -7.77 8.89
N TYR A 78 0.80 -7.66 9.98
CA TYR A 78 1.45 -8.80 10.63
C TYR A 78 0.42 -9.81 11.15
N VAL A 79 -0.60 -9.35 11.84
CA VAL A 79 -1.70 -10.19 12.37
C VAL A 79 -2.44 -10.87 11.22
N PHE A 80 -2.75 -10.14 10.15
CA PHE A 80 -3.38 -10.68 8.95
C PHE A 80 -2.52 -11.78 8.32
N GLU A 81 -1.21 -11.59 8.24
CA GLU A 81 -0.29 -12.62 7.73
C GLU A 81 -0.35 -13.88 8.57
N VAL A 82 -0.22 -13.76 9.90
CA VAL A 82 -0.16 -14.91 10.81
C VAL A 82 -1.45 -15.73 10.78
N PHE A 83 -2.60 -15.08 10.79
CA PHE A 83 -3.89 -15.76 10.93
C PHE A 83 -4.51 -16.17 9.59
N LEU A 84 -4.29 -15.42 8.53
CA LEU A 84 -4.97 -15.66 7.26
C LEU A 84 -4.01 -16.05 6.13
N ALA A 85 -2.93 -15.29 5.88
CA ALA A 85 -2.08 -15.56 4.73
C ALA A 85 -1.20 -16.80 4.95
N ARG A 86 -0.62 -16.96 6.14
CA ARG A 86 0.30 -18.05 6.49
C ARG A 86 -0.29 -19.45 6.28
N PRO A 87 -1.54 -19.76 6.71
CA PRO A 87 -2.16 -21.05 6.43
C PRO A 87 -2.42 -21.31 4.96
N LEU A 88 -2.48 -20.26 4.14
CA LEU A 88 -2.79 -20.36 2.72
C LEU A 88 -1.56 -20.53 1.84
N TYR A 89 -0.32 -20.26 2.30
CA TYR A 89 0.90 -20.33 1.48
C TYR A 89 1.17 -21.69 0.82
N SER A 90 0.64 -22.77 1.36
CA SER A 90 0.76 -24.12 0.82
C SER A 90 -0.42 -24.55 -0.04
N ARG A 91 -1.37 -23.65 -0.28
CA ARG A 91 -2.58 -23.88 -1.05
C ARG A 91 -2.46 -23.30 -2.45
N ASP A 92 -3.40 -23.65 -3.34
CA ASP A 92 -3.46 -23.13 -4.69
C ASP A 92 -3.84 -21.64 -4.72
N HIS A 93 -3.47 -20.93 -5.80
CA HIS A 93 -3.79 -19.51 -5.98
C HIS A 93 -5.30 -19.21 -5.89
N LEU A 94 -6.16 -20.16 -6.26
CA LEU A 94 -7.61 -20.01 -6.13
C LEU A 94 -8.03 -19.93 -4.66
N ASP A 95 -7.40 -20.71 -3.77
CA ASP A 95 -7.64 -20.65 -2.33
C ASP A 95 -7.17 -19.30 -1.74
N HIS A 96 -6.06 -18.73 -2.27
CA HIS A 96 -5.61 -17.38 -1.88
C HIS A 96 -6.68 -16.33 -2.22
N VAL A 97 -7.20 -16.37 -3.45
CA VAL A 97 -8.24 -15.44 -3.91
C VAL A 97 -9.50 -15.59 -3.06
N LEU A 98 -9.97 -16.83 -2.82
CA LEU A 98 -11.18 -17.09 -2.05
C LEU A 98 -11.01 -16.67 -0.58
N GLY A 99 -9.88 -16.99 0.04
CA GLY A 99 -9.58 -16.63 1.43
C GLY A 99 -9.47 -15.12 1.61
N THR A 100 -8.77 -14.43 0.70
CA THR A 100 -8.63 -12.97 0.77
C THR A 100 -9.91 -12.22 0.42
N PHE A 101 -10.76 -12.78 -0.47
CA PHE A 101 -12.09 -12.25 -0.71
C PHE A 101 -12.99 -12.36 0.53
N GLY A 102 -12.96 -13.52 1.22
CA GLY A 102 -13.64 -13.66 2.50
C GLY A 102 -13.15 -12.64 3.54
N ALA A 103 -11.84 -12.36 3.55
CA ALA A 103 -11.27 -11.34 4.43
C ALA A 103 -11.76 -9.92 4.10
N ILE A 104 -11.93 -9.57 2.82
CA ILE A 104 -12.52 -8.28 2.41
C ILE A 104 -13.89 -8.12 3.06
N LEU A 105 -14.77 -9.11 2.95
CA LEU A 105 -16.12 -9.06 3.50
C LEU A 105 -16.10 -8.89 5.03
N VAL A 106 -15.21 -9.58 5.72
CA VAL A 106 -15.05 -9.47 7.19
C VAL A 106 -14.53 -8.08 7.57
N ILE A 107 -13.49 -7.59 6.88
CA ILE A 107 -12.90 -6.26 7.17
C ILE A 107 -13.91 -5.15 6.89
N ASP A 108 -14.62 -5.21 5.76
CA ASP A 108 -15.63 -4.21 5.39
C ASP A 108 -16.79 -4.21 6.41
N THR A 109 -17.22 -5.41 6.88
CA THR A 109 -18.26 -5.52 7.91
C THR A 109 -17.77 -4.95 9.23
N ILE A 110 -16.55 -5.27 9.67
CA ILE A 110 -15.97 -4.72 10.90
C ILE A 110 -15.83 -3.19 10.78
N ALA A 111 -15.34 -2.69 9.65
CA ALA A 111 -15.25 -1.27 9.41
C ALA A 111 -16.62 -0.58 9.46
N HIS A 112 -17.63 -1.19 8.87
CA HIS A 112 -19.02 -0.70 8.95
C HIS A 112 -19.55 -0.66 10.39
N LEU A 113 -19.25 -1.67 11.22
CA LEU A 113 -19.69 -1.74 12.61
C LEU A 113 -18.99 -0.70 13.50
N ILE A 114 -17.70 -0.40 13.23
CA ILE A 114 -16.92 0.54 14.06
C ILE A 114 -17.18 1.98 13.62
N TRP A 115 -17.15 2.28 12.33
CA TRP A 115 -17.21 3.65 11.80
C TRP A 115 -18.55 4.02 11.18
N GLY A 116 -19.43 3.05 10.99
CA GLY A 116 -20.73 3.27 10.34
C GLY A 116 -20.67 3.34 8.83
N PRO A 117 -21.81 3.59 8.14
CA PRO A 117 -21.89 3.63 6.68
C PRO A 117 -21.43 4.96 6.08
N ALA A 118 -21.37 6.03 6.87
CA ALA A 118 -20.97 7.34 6.38
C ALA A 118 -19.46 7.45 6.25
N GLY A 119 -18.98 8.13 5.20
CA GLY A 119 -17.57 8.47 5.08
C GLY A 119 -17.13 9.44 6.18
N ILE A 120 -15.86 9.38 6.55
CA ILE A 120 -15.25 10.28 7.53
C ILE A 120 -14.32 11.23 6.80
N ALA A 121 -14.68 12.51 6.77
CA ALA A 121 -13.80 13.56 6.27
C ALA A 121 -12.69 13.83 7.29
N ILE A 122 -11.46 13.97 6.83
CA ILE A 122 -10.32 14.30 7.68
C ILE A 122 -10.04 15.79 7.57
N PRO A 123 -10.14 16.56 8.67
CA PRO A 123 -9.80 17.97 8.66
C PRO A 123 -8.29 18.15 8.44
N LEU A 124 -7.92 18.95 7.44
CA LEU A 124 -6.53 19.34 7.24
C LEU A 124 -6.16 20.46 8.20
N PRO A 125 -4.94 20.41 8.78
CA PRO A 125 -4.42 21.55 9.54
C PRO A 125 -4.26 22.77 8.65
N ASN A 126 -4.45 23.98 9.21
CA ASN A 126 -4.39 25.25 8.47
C ASN A 126 -3.10 25.47 7.68
N TYR A 127 -1.97 24.85 8.12
CA TYR A 127 -0.70 24.94 7.42
C TYR A 127 -0.59 24.00 6.20
N LEU A 128 -1.50 23.03 6.06
CA LEU A 128 -1.61 22.13 4.90
C LEU A 128 -2.79 22.46 3.99
N ASP A 129 -3.75 23.25 4.48
CA ASP A 129 -4.92 23.72 3.71
C ASP A 129 -4.61 24.96 2.85
N GLY A 130 -3.34 25.37 2.83
CA GLY A 130 -2.87 26.48 2.03
C GLY A 130 -2.70 26.15 0.55
N GLN A 131 -2.47 27.21 -0.24
CA GLN A 131 -2.11 27.11 -1.65
C GLN A 131 -0.70 27.67 -1.86
N ILE A 132 0.15 26.90 -2.56
CA ILE A 132 1.48 27.37 -2.95
C ILE A 132 1.33 28.10 -4.29
N LYS A 133 1.61 29.39 -4.29
CA LYS A 133 1.65 30.21 -5.53
C LYS A 133 2.98 29.97 -6.24
N ILE A 134 2.96 29.27 -7.37
CA ILE A 134 4.15 29.06 -8.21
C ILE A 134 4.30 30.21 -9.20
N SER A 135 3.17 30.81 -9.65
CA SER A 135 3.09 31.96 -10.53
C SER A 135 1.81 32.73 -10.25
N GLU A 136 1.67 33.94 -10.78
CA GLU A 136 0.47 34.78 -10.58
C GLU A 136 -0.86 34.07 -10.95
N ASN A 137 -0.79 33.06 -11.82
CA ASN A 137 -1.95 32.30 -12.32
C ASN A 137 -1.97 30.83 -11.92
N ILE A 138 -1.02 30.33 -11.07
CA ILE A 138 -0.89 28.90 -10.73
C ILE A 138 -0.85 28.76 -9.21
N GLU A 139 -1.95 28.29 -8.67
CA GLU A 139 -2.10 27.96 -7.25
C GLU A 139 -2.22 26.43 -7.09
N LEU A 140 -1.34 25.83 -6.30
CA LEU A 140 -1.34 24.39 -6.01
C LEU A 140 -1.71 24.15 -4.56
N PRO A 141 -2.65 23.24 -4.28
CA PRO A 141 -2.93 22.83 -2.91
C PRO A 141 -1.67 22.24 -2.25
N THR A 142 -1.24 22.81 -1.14
CA THR A 142 -0.04 22.41 -0.39
C THR A 142 -0.05 20.93 -0.06
N PHE A 143 -1.21 20.39 0.27
CA PHE A 143 -1.38 18.98 0.63
C PHE A 143 -1.05 18.02 -0.53
N ARG A 144 -1.34 18.39 -1.77
CA ARG A 144 -0.98 17.55 -2.94
C ARG A 144 0.52 17.45 -3.15
N VAL A 145 1.23 18.54 -2.91
CA VAL A 145 2.70 18.56 -2.96
C VAL A 145 3.28 17.69 -1.85
N LEU A 146 2.69 17.74 -0.65
CA LEU A 146 3.07 16.86 0.46
C LEU A 146 2.92 15.37 0.08
N ILE A 147 1.80 14.97 -0.53
CA ILE A 147 1.59 13.59 -0.98
C ILE A 147 2.71 13.13 -1.93
N ILE A 148 3.06 13.97 -2.90
CA ILE A 148 4.12 13.65 -3.87
C ILE A 148 5.46 13.47 -3.14
N ILE A 149 5.81 14.38 -2.24
CA ILE A 149 7.06 14.33 -1.48
C ILE A 149 7.11 13.06 -0.60
N VAL A 150 6.07 12.83 0.19
CA VAL A 150 6.00 11.66 1.09
C VAL A 150 6.04 10.36 0.29
N GLY A 151 5.31 10.29 -0.81
CA GLY A 151 5.31 9.10 -1.65
C GLY A 151 6.65 8.84 -2.33
N LEU A 152 7.34 9.88 -2.81
CA LEU A 152 8.70 9.74 -3.34
C LEU A 152 9.68 9.31 -2.25
N LEU A 153 9.61 9.88 -1.05
CA LEU A 153 10.43 9.46 0.08
C LEU A 153 10.20 7.98 0.44
N ALA A 154 8.95 7.54 0.43
CA ALA A 154 8.62 6.13 0.65
C ALA A 154 9.14 5.23 -0.48
N ALA A 155 9.07 5.68 -1.74
CA ALA A 155 9.65 4.97 -2.87
C ALA A 155 11.18 4.80 -2.73
N PHE A 156 11.88 5.90 -2.42
CA PHE A 156 13.32 5.85 -2.16
C PHE A 156 13.65 5.00 -0.93
N GLY A 157 12.88 5.11 0.15
CA GLY A 157 13.01 4.28 1.34
C GLY A 157 12.86 2.79 1.04
N LEU A 158 11.88 2.42 0.22
CA LEU A 158 11.68 1.05 -0.23
C LEU A 158 12.84 0.56 -1.10
N LEU A 159 13.30 1.35 -2.07
CA LEU A 159 14.45 1.02 -2.90
C LEU A 159 15.71 0.84 -2.04
N TRP A 160 15.94 1.72 -1.08
CA TRP A 160 17.05 1.61 -0.14
C TRP A 160 16.94 0.36 0.72
N LEU A 161 15.75 0.08 1.27
CA LEU A 161 15.48 -1.11 2.07
C LEU A 161 15.77 -2.38 1.28
N VAL A 162 15.26 -2.48 0.05
CA VAL A 162 15.42 -3.69 -0.78
C VAL A 162 16.87 -3.87 -1.25
N ASN A 163 17.59 -2.80 -1.62
CA ASN A 163 18.91 -2.92 -2.25
C ASN A 163 20.07 -2.89 -1.24
N PHE A 164 19.96 -2.12 -0.16
CA PHE A 164 21.09 -1.81 0.72
C PHE A 164 20.96 -2.35 2.14
N THR A 165 19.84 -3.03 2.52
CA THR A 165 19.69 -3.57 3.87
C THR A 165 19.84 -5.10 3.90
N ARG A 166 20.09 -5.64 5.10
CA ARG A 166 20.11 -7.08 5.35
C ARG A 166 18.75 -7.72 5.09
N LEU A 167 17.67 -7.01 5.43
CA LEU A 167 16.31 -7.46 5.11
C LEU A 167 16.10 -7.58 3.61
N GLY A 168 16.52 -6.58 2.84
CA GLY A 168 16.42 -6.62 1.37
C GLY A 168 17.22 -7.77 0.74
N MET A 169 18.39 -8.09 1.31
CA MET A 169 19.16 -9.27 0.87
C MET A 169 18.39 -10.57 1.13
N LEU A 170 17.79 -10.73 2.32
CA LEU A 170 16.98 -11.90 2.68
C LEU A 170 15.71 -12.00 1.82
N ILE A 171 15.09 -10.87 1.54
CA ILE A 171 13.93 -10.73 0.64
C ILE A 171 14.27 -11.29 -0.75
N ARG A 172 15.34 -10.82 -1.38
CA ARG A 172 15.76 -11.27 -2.71
C ARG A 172 16.18 -12.75 -2.71
N ALA A 173 16.89 -13.19 -1.67
CA ALA A 173 17.25 -14.60 -1.52
C ALA A 173 16.01 -15.49 -1.35
N GLY A 174 15.04 -15.08 -0.53
CA GLY A 174 13.78 -15.79 -0.30
C GLY A 174 12.90 -15.87 -1.55
N ALA A 175 12.88 -14.81 -2.37
CA ALA A 175 12.19 -14.80 -3.66
C ALA A 175 12.83 -15.76 -4.67
N SER A 176 14.18 -15.92 -4.63
CA SER A 176 14.89 -16.83 -5.53
C SER A 176 14.76 -18.30 -5.12
N ASN A 177 14.98 -18.62 -3.84
CA ASN A 177 14.90 -20.02 -3.37
C ASN A 177 14.60 -20.09 -1.87
N ARG A 178 13.32 -20.28 -1.52
CA ARG A 178 12.83 -20.38 -0.13
C ARG A 178 13.47 -21.53 0.64
N THR A 179 13.62 -22.69 -0.02
CA THR A 179 14.16 -23.92 0.61
C THR A 179 15.62 -23.73 0.99
N MET A 180 16.41 -23.12 0.12
CA MET A 180 17.82 -22.85 0.39
C MET A 180 17.99 -21.86 1.56
N VAL A 181 17.20 -20.80 1.60
CA VAL A 181 17.24 -19.80 2.68
C VAL A 181 16.85 -20.42 4.03
N SER A 182 15.85 -21.33 4.03
CA SER A 182 15.49 -22.10 5.23
C SER A 182 16.62 -23.03 5.68
N ALA A 183 17.29 -23.70 4.74
CA ALA A 183 18.42 -24.60 5.04
C ALA A 183 19.63 -23.86 5.66
N LEU A 184 19.79 -22.56 5.37
CA LEU A 184 20.78 -21.69 5.99
C LEU A 184 20.40 -21.24 7.41
N GLY A 185 19.30 -21.74 7.97
CA GLY A 185 18.85 -21.42 9.34
C GLY A 185 18.07 -20.12 9.48
N ILE A 186 17.65 -19.50 8.38
CA ILE A 186 16.84 -18.25 8.42
C ILE A 186 15.38 -18.62 8.61
N ASP A 187 14.72 -18.01 9.59
CA ASP A 187 13.29 -18.17 9.80
C ASP A 187 12.48 -17.44 8.72
N ILE A 188 12.07 -18.21 7.70
CA ILE A 188 11.28 -17.73 6.58
C ILE A 188 9.92 -17.21 7.05
N ARG A 189 9.33 -17.77 8.12
CA ARG A 189 8.02 -17.35 8.62
C ARG A 189 8.08 -15.91 9.13
N THR A 190 9.09 -15.61 9.91
CA THR A 190 9.32 -14.24 10.41
C THR A 190 9.65 -13.28 9.26
N LEU A 191 10.44 -13.71 8.28
CA LEU A 191 10.73 -12.91 7.09
C LEU A 191 9.46 -12.56 6.31
N PHE A 192 8.59 -13.53 6.07
CA PHE A 192 7.33 -13.32 5.35
C PHE A 192 6.39 -12.38 6.10
N ALA A 193 6.28 -12.53 7.42
CA ALA A 193 5.47 -11.64 8.25
C ALA A 193 5.96 -10.18 8.19
N ILE A 194 7.28 -9.95 8.23
CA ILE A 194 7.87 -8.62 8.10
C ILE A 194 7.59 -8.02 6.72
N VAL A 195 7.77 -8.81 5.67
CA VAL A 195 7.50 -8.38 4.29
C VAL A 195 6.04 -8.00 4.11
N PHE A 196 5.14 -8.82 4.64
CA PHE A 196 3.70 -8.55 4.59
C PHE A 196 3.33 -7.28 5.36
N ALA A 197 3.90 -7.10 6.56
CA ALA A 197 3.71 -5.89 7.37
C ALA A 197 4.20 -4.63 6.64
N ILE A 198 5.36 -4.68 5.96
CA ILE A 198 5.87 -3.57 5.16
C ILE A 198 4.91 -3.27 3.99
N GLY A 199 4.47 -4.30 3.25
CA GLY A 199 3.51 -4.14 2.17
C GLY A 199 2.19 -3.52 2.66
N ALA A 200 1.66 -4.02 3.78
CA ALA A 200 0.47 -3.49 4.42
C ALA A 200 0.63 -2.02 4.83
N THR A 201 1.80 -1.66 5.39
CA THR A 201 2.10 -0.28 5.79
C THR A 201 2.13 0.67 4.58
N LEU A 202 2.70 0.24 3.45
CA LEU A 202 2.69 1.03 2.21
C LEU A 202 1.28 1.26 1.68
N ALA A 203 0.43 0.22 1.68
CA ALA A 203 -0.96 0.35 1.28
C ALA A 203 -1.74 1.28 2.22
N GLY A 204 -1.61 1.07 3.54
CA GLY A 204 -2.26 1.92 4.53
C GLY A 204 -1.80 3.37 4.46
N MET A 205 -0.49 3.60 4.21
CA MET A 205 0.05 4.94 4.01
C MET A 205 -0.59 5.65 2.80
N ALA A 206 -0.77 4.95 1.69
CA ALA A 206 -1.47 5.52 0.54
C ALA A 206 -2.93 5.86 0.88
N GLY A 207 -3.62 5.03 1.66
CA GLY A 207 -4.96 5.29 2.18
C GLY A 207 -5.02 6.53 3.10
N MET A 208 -4.06 6.66 4.00
CA MET A 208 -3.94 7.83 4.90
C MET A 208 -3.73 9.14 4.11
N LEU A 209 -2.89 9.08 3.06
CA LEU A 209 -2.55 10.26 2.26
C LEU A 209 -3.70 10.72 1.36
N ILE A 210 -4.56 9.83 0.89
CA ILE A 210 -5.68 10.21 0.02
C ILE A 210 -6.92 10.65 0.82
N ALA A 211 -7.12 10.10 2.01
CA ALA A 211 -8.34 10.30 2.80
C ALA A 211 -8.71 11.77 3.08
N PRO A 212 -7.78 12.72 3.31
CA PRO A 212 -8.13 14.13 3.42
C PRO A 212 -8.69 14.76 2.13
N ILE A 213 -8.45 14.14 0.97
CA ILE A 213 -8.97 14.65 -0.32
C ILE A 213 -10.32 14.03 -0.67
N THR A 214 -10.49 12.73 -0.38
CA THR A 214 -11.64 11.94 -0.85
C THR A 214 -12.57 11.47 0.25
N GLU A 215 -12.22 11.70 1.53
CA GLU A 215 -12.79 11.07 2.72
C GLU A 215 -12.44 9.58 2.87
N ALA A 216 -12.45 9.08 4.12
CA ALA A 216 -12.35 7.67 4.40
C ALA A 216 -13.74 7.04 4.29
N SER A 217 -13.95 6.17 3.30
CA SER A 217 -15.25 5.58 2.99
C SER A 217 -15.15 4.07 2.82
N LEU A 218 -16.26 3.37 3.12
CA LEU A 218 -16.36 1.93 2.92
C LEU A 218 -16.22 1.59 1.43
N GLY A 219 -15.46 0.53 1.14
CA GLY A 219 -15.26 0.05 -0.22
C GLY A 219 -14.26 0.86 -1.07
N MET A 220 -13.65 1.96 -0.53
CA MET A 220 -12.64 2.72 -1.25
C MET A 220 -11.45 1.85 -1.70
N GLY A 221 -11.18 0.76 -0.98
CA GLY A 221 -10.13 -0.21 -1.30
C GLY A 221 -10.41 -1.04 -2.55
N ASN A 222 -11.66 -1.29 -2.89
CA ASN A 222 -12.03 -2.15 -4.02
C ASN A 222 -11.62 -1.54 -5.36
N ASN A 223 -11.80 -0.24 -5.53
CA ASN A 223 -11.42 0.45 -6.77
C ASN A 223 -9.89 0.54 -6.92
N VAL A 224 -9.20 0.75 -5.81
CA VAL A 224 -7.73 0.91 -5.79
C VAL A 224 -7.04 -0.41 -6.06
N ILE A 225 -7.53 -1.53 -5.50
CA ILE A 225 -6.90 -2.84 -5.70
C ILE A 225 -6.94 -3.28 -7.16
N ILE A 226 -8.06 -3.05 -7.87
CA ILE A 226 -8.19 -3.36 -9.30
C ILE A 226 -7.15 -2.57 -10.10
N THR A 227 -7.05 -1.26 -9.84
CA THR A 227 -6.06 -0.39 -10.52
C THR A 227 -4.63 -0.79 -10.18
N ALA A 228 -4.35 -1.15 -8.91
CA ALA A 228 -3.03 -1.62 -8.50
C ALA A 228 -2.63 -2.91 -9.23
N PHE A 229 -3.54 -3.87 -9.40
CA PHE A 229 -3.27 -5.07 -10.20
C PHE A 229 -2.95 -4.72 -11.66
N VAL A 230 -3.69 -3.80 -12.27
CA VAL A 230 -3.39 -3.34 -13.64
C VAL A 230 -1.99 -2.73 -13.71
N VAL A 231 -1.63 -1.86 -12.75
CA VAL A 231 -0.29 -1.25 -12.68
C VAL A 231 0.80 -2.32 -12.56
N ILE A 232 0.59 -3.33 -11.73
CA ILE A 232 1.56 -4.41 -11.54
C ILE A 232 1.70 -5.26 -12.79
N ILE A 233 0.60 -5.61 -13.45
CA ILE A 233 0.61 -6.40 -14.70
C ILE A 233 1.33 -5.64 -15.81
N VAL A 234 1.01 -4.36 -16.01
CA VAL A 234 1.64 -3.49 -17.00
C VAL A 234 3.12 -3.22 -16.65
N GLY A 235 3.42 -3.04 -15.35
CA GLY A 235 4.78 -2.75 -14.85
C GLY A 235 5.76 -3.91 -14.88
N GLY A 236 5.31 -5.16 -15.12
CA GLY A 236 6.25 -6.24 -15.39
C GLY A 236 6.11 -7.56 -14.62
N ILE A 237 4.99 -7.86 -13.95
CA ILE A 237 4.76 -9.25 -13.50
C ILE A 237 4.80 -10.21 -14.70
N CYS A 238 4.34 -9.76 -15.85
CA CYS A 238 4.41 -10.53 -17.10
C CYS A 238 5.85 -10.89 -17.52
N LEU A 239 6.86 -10.09 -17.12
CA LEU A 239 8.28 -10.37 -17.39
C LEU A 239 8.87 -11.42 -16.43
N LEU A 240 8.30 -11.61 -15.25
CA LEU A 240 8.72 -12.67 -14.32
C LEU A 240 8.19 -14.04 -14.74
N TYR A 241 7.08 -14.11 -15.47
CA TYR A 241 6.53 -15.35 -16.03
C TYR A 241 7.06 -15.71 -17.43
N THR A 242 7.75 -14.81 -18.12
CA THR A 242 8.56 -15.19 -19.28
C THR A 242 9.90 -15.74 -18.81
N SER A 243 9.86 -16.78 -17.98
CA SER A 243 10.98 -17.68 -17.84
C SER A 243 11.30 -18.23 -19.23
N PRO A 244 12.54 -18.15 -19.72
CA PRO A 244 12.89 -18.85 -20.93
C PRO A 244 12.54 -20.33 -20.70
N SER A 245 11.71 -20.86 -21.58
CA SER A 245 11.48 -22.31 -21.66
C SER A 245 12.82 -23.00 -21.54
N PRO A 246 12.99 -24.02 -20.66
CA PRO A 246 14.19 -24.83 -20.73
C PRO A 246 14.27 -25.30 -22.17
N ARG A 247 15.34 -24.92 -22.83
CA ARG A 247 15.67 -25.53 -24.12
C ARG A 247 15.94 -26.97 -23.78
N ASP A 248 15.01 -27.84 -24.12
CA ASP A 248 15.27 -29.24 -24.20
C ASP A 248 16.45 -29.45 -25.18
N PRO A 249 17.41 -30.30 -24.82
CA PRO A 249 18.54 -30.62 -25.69
C PRO A 249 18.10 -31.37 -26.95
#